data_4a8ea37d124d2c08f636693fada3003c
#
_entry.id   4a8ea37d124d2c08f636693fada3003c
#
_cell.length_a   1.000
_cell.length_b   1.000
_cell.length_c   1.000
_cell.angle_alpha   90.00
_cell.angle_beta   90.00
_cell.angle_gamma   90.00
#
_symmetry.space_group_name_H-M   'P 1'
#
loop_
_entity.id
_entity.type
_entity.pdbx_description
1 polymer ?
#
loop_
_entity_poly.entity_id
_entity_poly.type
_entity_poly.pdbx_seq_one_letter_code
_entity_poly.pdbx_strand_id
1 'polypeptide(L)'
;MKQRWARILLYAVLLGWCLLFLRCETTEKSMIRAVYLEQKEQTWSVGLLYQSPEAAADAADASAALRIADGRGQTSETALAAAEAALPQTADYRLCDYLLFPVQTDDGVLSAYEALVLERGCGRTAARLSCTEFDLEILLQSCGKTETLPDKLLDKLKAGSAAMPRLYAHEESMLLPVLCLPEAQEGKVMVSGSGALYVRSGAVQRLTENETEAFLLLTGTPGKRTFWLQGKRVAIRRCTVSVALRKQTATLRLDCQTAYGTPQPDAAQCQQLEELCLGVVRSCWQQGTDLLHLREHSLLRTG
;
A
#
# COMPACT_ATOMS: atom_id res chain seq x y z
N MET A 1 62.00 27.64 0.87
CA MET A 1 60.96 28.37 1.62
C MET A 1 59.61 28.49 0.88
N LYS A 2 59.59 28.87 -0.40
CA LYS A 2 58.34 29.06 -1.16
C LYS A 2 57.41 27.84 -1.22
N GLN A 3 57.94 26.63 -1.31
CA GLN A 3 57.17 25.39 -1.39
C GLN A 3 56.45 25.00 -0.06
N ARG A 4 57.02 25.37 1.09
CA ARG A 4 56.37 25.13 2.40
C ARG A 4 55.18 26.07 2.60
N TRP A 5 55.30 27.30 2.21
CA TRP A 5 54.21 28.28 2.30
C TRP A 5 53.05 27.94 1.39
N ALA A 6 53.31 27.44 0.15
CA ALA A 6 52.27 26.99 -0.76
C ALA A 6 51.49 25.82 -0.22
N ARG A 7 52.13 24.87 0.47
CA ARG A 7 51.42 23.74 1.14
C ARG A 7 50.57 24.20 2.31
N ILE A 8 51.07 25.13 3.14
CA ILE A 8 50.30 25.69 4.29
C ILE A 8 49.07 26.41 3.75
N LEU A 9 49.20 27.19 2.68
CA LEU A 9 48.08 27.93 2.07
C LEU A 9 47.03 26.96 1.47
N LEU A 10 47.48 25.87 0.83
CA LEU A 10 46.60 24.81 0.32
C LEU A 10 45.80 24.13 1.44
N TYR A 11 46.49 23.79 2.55
CA TYR A 11 45.80 23.19 3.72
C TYR A 11 44.82 24.17 4.37
N ALA A 12 45.15 25.45 4.47
CA ALA A 12 44.26 26.48 5.02
C ALA A 12 42.99 26.66 4.13
N VAL A 13 43.15 26.63 2.78
CA VAL A 13 42.04 26.69 1.84
C VAL A 13 41.16 25.44 1.95
N LEU A 14 41.78 24.24 1.99
CA LEU A 14 41.05 22.98 2.19
C LEU A 14 40.31 22.94 3.53
N LEU A 15 40.96 23.38 4.60
CA LEU A 15 40.31 23.47 5.94
C LEU A 15 39.18 24.47 5.93
N GLY A 16 39.35 25.64 5.30
CA GLY A 16 38.30 26.65 5.14
C GLY A 16 37.10 26.08 4.35
N TRP A 17 37.38 25.33 3.29
CA TRP A 17 36.33 24.65 2.53
C TRP A 17 35.61 23.57 3.35
N CYS A 18 36.34 22.72 4.06
CA CYS A 18 35.75 21.74 4.98
C CYS A 18 34.88 22.42 6.07
N LEU A 19 35.35 23.54 6.63
CA LEU A 19 34.58 24.31 7.62
C LEU A 19 33.35 24.98 7.01
N LEU A 20 33.39 25.43 5.76
CA LEU A 20 32.24 25.91 5.01
C LEU A 20 31.21 24.78 4.76
N PHE A 21 31.67 23.58 4.42
CA PHE A 21 30.80 22.41 4.26
C PHE A 21 30.23 21.93 5.61
N LEU A 22 30.99 22.04 6.72
CA LEU A 22 30.52 21.75 8.06
C LEU A 22 29.53 22.82 8.60
N ARG A 23 29.59 24.03 8.07
CA ARG A 23 28.62 25.10 8.32
C ARG A 23 27.42 25.13 7.36
N CYS A 24 27.40 24.27 6.34
CA CYS A 24 26.12 23.96 5.69
C CYS A 24 25.23 23.42 6.79
N GLU A 25 24.37 24.29 7.31
CA GLU A 25 23.28 23.92 8.22
C GLU A 25 22.66 22.65 7.65
N THR A 26 22.81 21.55 8.36
CA THR A 26 21.99 20.39 8.15
C THR A 26 20.60 20.88 8.47
N THR A 27 19.89 21.41 7.48
CA THR A 27 18.49 21.77 7.62
C THR A 27 17.82 20.50 8.10
N GLU A 28 17.51 20.49 9.39
CA GLU A 28 16.75 19.41 9.98
C GLU A 28 15.49 19.26 9.13
N LYS A 29 15.15 18.02 8.77
CA LYS A 29 14.05 17.73 7.87
C LYS A 29 13.09 16.76 8.53
N SER A 30 11.80 17.01 8.34
CA SER A 30 10.77 16.04 8.69
C SER A 30 10.76 14.89 7.69
N MET A 31 11.21 13.71 8.11
CA MET A 31 11.33 12.52 7.27
C MET A 31 9.97 11.88 7.08
N ILE A 32 9.39 12.02 5.89
CA ILE A 32 8.09 11.43 5.56
C ILE A 32 8.26 9.93 5.32
N ARG A 33 7.44 9.11 6.00
CA ARG A 33 7.47 7.64 5.91
C ARG A 33 6.28 7.09 5.13
N ALA A 34 5.11 7.73 5.25
CA ALA A 34 3.91 7.39 4.50
C ALA A 34 3.11 8.66 4.21
N VAL A 35 2.40 8.63 3.08
CA VAL A 35 1.40 9.64 2.72
C VAL A 35 0.04 8.98 2.72
N TYR A 36 -0.92 9.60 3.38
CA TYR A 36 -2.33 9.26 3.33
C TYR A 36 -3.05 10.28 2.47
N LEU A 37 -3.81 9.85 1.49
CA LEU A 37 -4.57 10.70 0.59
C LEU A 37 -6.02 10.24 0.54
N GLU A 38 -6.93 11.18 0.70
CA GLU A 38 -8.36 10.94 0.70
C GLU A 38 -9.07 12.05 -0.06
N GLN A 39 -10.08 11.69 -0.85
CA GLN A 39 -11.01 12.62 -1.43
C GLN A 39 -12.42 12.28 -0.96
N LYS A 40 -13.08 13.25 -0.36
CA LYS A 40 -14.50 13.19 -0.01
C LYS A 40 -15.24 14.37 -0.60
N GLU A 41 -16.29 14.09 -1.36
CA GLU A 41 -17.04 15.10 -2.10
C GLU A 41 -16.11 15.89 -3.03
N GLN A 42 -15.77 17.12 -2.72
CA GLN A 42 -14.83 17.94 -3.49
C GLN A 42 -13.62 18.41 -2.66
N THR A 43 -13.42 17.79 -1.51
CA THR A 43 -12.34 18.15 -0.59
C THR A 43 -11.30 17.05 -0.53
N TRP A 44 -10.06 17.42 -0.78
CA TRP A 44 -8.90 16.56 -0.58
C TRP A 44 -8.36 16.73 0.84
N SER A 45 -7.98 15.61 1.44
CA SER A 45 -7.31 15.54 2.74
C SER A 45 -6.01 14.74 2.60
N VAL A 46 -4.93 15.28 3.13
CA VAL A 46 -3.61 14.65 3.14
C VAL A 46 -3.13 14.48 4.58
N GLY A 47 -2.65 13.28 4.91
CA GLY A 47 -1.95 12.99 6.15
C GLY A 47 -0.49 12.61 5.85
N LEU A 48 0.46 13.26 6.51
CA LEU A 48 1.89 12.96 6.41
C LEU A 48 2.36 12.27 7.68
N LEU A 49 2.67 10.98 7.58
CA LEU A 49 3.31 10.23 8.65
C LEU A 49 4.80 10.54 8.62
N TYR A 50 5.31 11.27 9.62
CA TYR A 50 6.67 11.76 9.63
C TYR A 50 7.40 11.46 10.93
N GLN A 51 8.73 11.44 10.84
CA GLN A 51 9.65 11.32 11.95
C GLN A 51 10.25 12.69 12.23
N SER A 52 10.07 13.18 13.47
CA SER A 52 10.66 14.45 13.90
C SER A 52 12.11 14.21 14.36
N PRO A 53 13.07 15.07 13.95
CA PRO A 53 14.46 14.97 14.41
C PRO A 53 14.61 15.21 15.92
N GLU A 54 13.76 16.05 16.52
CA GLU A 54 13.76 16.30 17.97
C GLU A 54 13.49 15.02 18.77
N ALA A 55 12.55 14.19 18.29
CA ALA A 55 12.26 12.91 18.90
C ALA A 55 13.42 11.90 18.76
N ALA A 56 14.28 12.06 17.74
CA ALA A 56 15.46 11.23 17.54
C ALA A 56 16.63 11.58 18.47
N ALA A 57 16.69 12.83 18.95
CA ALA A 57 17.76 13.32 19.82
C ALA A 57 17.57 12.92 21.30
N ASP A 58 16.32 12.78 21.74
CA ASP A 58 15.97 12.45 23.13
C ASP A 58 15.84 10.95 23.41
N ALA A 59 15.79 10.11 22.37
CA ALA A 59 15.62 8.68 22.53
C ALA A 59 16.98 7.97 22.55
N ALA A 60 17.39 7.49 23.71
CA ALA A 60 18.42 6.45 23.84
C ALA A 60 18.01 5.14 23.13
N ASP A 61 16.74 4.99 22.78
CA ASP A 61 16.16 3.98 21.88
C ASP A 61 15.75 4.65 20.56
N ALA A 62 16.30 4.16 19.45
CA ALA A 62 16.19 4.68 18.09
C ALA A 62 14.79 4.63 17.46
N SER A 63 13.72 4.48 18.23
CA SER A 63 12.33 4.66 17.80
C SER A 63 11.90 6.09 18.08
N ALA A 64 12.39 7.03 17.28
CA ALA A 64 11.84 8.38 17.28
C ALA A 64 10.34 8.28 17.02
N ALA A 65 9.52 8.77 17.95
CA ALA A 65 8.07 8.70 17.86
C ALA A 65 7.58 9.32 16.53
N LEU A 66 6.87 8.52 15.74
CA LEU A 66 6.24 9.02 14.54
C LEU A 66 5.04 9.90 14.89
N ARG A 67 4.82 10.91 14.08
CA ARG A 67 3.69 11.85 14.20
C ARG A 67 2.97 11.95 12.87
N ILE A 68 1.76 12.51 12.89
CA ILE A 68 0.98 12.80 11.69
C ILE A 68 0.74 14.31 11.64
N ALA A 69 1.06 14.91 10.49
CA ALA A 69 0.62 16.24 10.09
C ALA A 69 -0.48 16.08 9.04
N ASP A 70 -1.51 16.89 9.09
CA ASP A 70 -2.61 16.84 8.14
C ASP A 70 -2.88 18.19 7.49
N GLY A 71 -3.51 18.13 6.32
CA GLY A 71 -3.92 19.30 5.57
C GLY A 71 -5.13 19.00 4.68
N ARG A 72 -5.92 20.03 4.41
CA ARG A 72 -7.11 19.96 3.55
C ARG A 72 -7.04 21.00 2.46
N GLY A 73 -7.63 20.70 1.29
CA GLY A 73 -7.64 21.59 0.16
C GLY A 73 -8.66 21.20 -0.91
N GLN A 74 -8.86 22.05 -1.91
CA GLN A 74 -9.72 21.74 -3.05
C GLN A 74 -9.04 20.86 -4.10
N THR A 75 -7.71 20.76 -4.05
CA THR A 75 -6.91 19.87 -4.89
C THR A 75 -5.95 19.07 -4.00
N SER A 76 -5.46 17.94 -4.47
CA SER A 76 -4.46 17.13 -3.77
C SER A 76 -3.19 17.93 -3.47
N GLU A 77 -2.79 18.84 -4.38
CA GLU A 77 -1.63 19.71 -4.19
C GLU A 77 -1.83 20.75 -3.08
N THR A 78 -3.01 21.40 -3.02
CA THR A 78 -3.30 22.38 -1.97
C THR A 78 -3.45 21.72 -0.61
N ALA A 79 -4.02 20.52 -0.56
CA ALA A 79 -4.09 19.72 0.67
C ALA A 79 -2.69 19.28 1.13
N LEU A 80 -1.83 18.86 0.20
CA LEU A 80 -0.44 18.51 0.51
C LEU A 80 0.34 19.72 1.04
N ALA A 81 0.23 20.87 0.38
CA ALA A 81 0.90 22.10 0.84
C ALA A 81 0.43 22.52 2.24
N ALA A 82 -0.86 22.33 2.55
CA ALA A 82 -1.39 22.58 3.90
C ALA A 82 -0.80 21.60 4.93
N ALA A 83 -0.68 20.30 4.58
CA ALA A 83 -0.06 19.31 5.46
C ALA A 83 1.45 19.58 5.65
N GLU A 84 2.17 20.00 4.61
CA GLU A 84 3.58 20.40 4.70
C GLU A 84 3.76 21.65 5.60
N ALA A 85 2.85 22.60 5.54
CA ALA A 85 2.87 23.78 6.41
C ALA A 85 2.64 23.46 7.90
N ALA A 86 2.01 22.33 8.20
CA ALA A 86 1.81 21.83 9.58
C ALA A 86 3.03 21.07 10.12
N LEU A 87 4.04 20.77 9.29
CA LEU A 87 5.28 20.13 9.73
C LEU A 87 6.16 21.11 10.52
N PRO A 88 6.91 20.63 11.53
CA PRO A 88 7.86 21.49 12.26
C PRO A 88 9.04 21.93 11.38
N GLN A 89 9.33 21.18 10.32
CA GLN A 89 10.48 21.39 9.43
C GLN A 89 10.13 21.00 8.01
N THR A 90 11.02 21.32 7.05
CA THR A 90 10.83 20.99 5.63
C THR A 90 10.64 19.48 5.40
N ALA A 91 9.64 19.10 4.62
CA ALA A 91 9.37 17.72 4.27
C ALA A 91 10.52 17.08 3.47
N ASP A 92 10.87 15.85 3.81
CA ASP A 92 11.79 15.01 3.03
C ASP A 92 11.12 13.67 2.70
N TYR A 93 10.81 13.45 1.42
CA TYR A 93 10.09 12.27 0.94
C TYR A 93 10.98 11.11 0.51
N ARG A 94 12.31 11.20 0.66
CA ARG A 94 13.23 10.15 0.22
C ARG A 94 12.99 8.79 0.88
N LEU A 95 12.37 8.77 2.05
CA LEU A 95 12.00 7.57 2.78
C LEU A 95 10.48 7.30 2.78
N CYS A 96 9.72 7.98 1.91
CA CYS A 96 8.30 7.73 1.74
C CYS A 96 8.09 6.45 0.93
N ASP A 97 7.90 5.34 1.63
CA ASP A 97 7.76 4.01 1.03
C ASP A 97 6.31 3.53 0.95
N TYR A 98 5.35 4.26 1.56
CA TYR A 98 3.95 3.82 1.66
C TYR A 98 2.99 4.94 1.27
N LEU A 99 1.99 4.57 0.48
CA LEU A 99 0.89 5.42 0.05
C LEU A 99 -0.42 4.76 0.49
N LEU A 100 -1.23 5.50 1.25
CA LEU A 100 -2.44 4.99 1.90
C LEU A 100 -3.65 5.78 1.41
N PHE A 101 -4.79 5.11 1.28
CA PHE A 101 -6.08 5.74 1.01
C PHE A 101 -7.22 4.86 1.53
N PRO A 102 -8.40 5.44 1.86
CA PRO A 102 -9.53 4.65 2.32
C PRO A 102 -10.11 3.80 1.19
N VAL A 103 -10.71 2.65 1.53
CA VAL A 103 -11.41 1.79 0.55
C VAL A 103 -12.58 2.56 -0.09
N GLN A 104 -13.26 3.40 0.71
CA GLN A 104 -14.30 4.29 0.22
C GLN A 104 -13.68 5.64 -0.12
N THR A 105 -13.18 5.77 -1.33
CA THR A 105 -12.62 7.01 -1.85
C THR A 105 -13.13 7.23 -3.27
N ASP A 106 -13.17 8.50 -3.69
CA ASP A 106 -13.55 8.86 -5.04
C ASP A 106 -12.52 8.38 -6.07
N ASP A 107 -12.98 8.21 -7.29
CA ASP A 107 -12.11 7.87 -8.40
C ASP A 107 -11.02 8.96 -8.58
N GLY A 108 -9.81 8.52 -8.93
CA GLY A 108 -8.72 9.46 -9.20
C GLY A 108 -7.66 9.60 -8.10
N VAL A 109 -7.84 9.00 -6.91
CA VAL A 109 -6.81 9.06 -5.84
C VAL A 109 -5.47 8.50 -6.32
N LEU A 110 -5.47 7.42 -7.10
CA LEU A 110 -4.23 6.87 -7.65
C LEU A 110 -3.58 7.81 -8.66
N SER A 111 -4.37 8.43 -9.54
CA SER A 111 -3.87 9.44 -10.48
C SER A 111 -3.31 10.67 -9.75
N ALA A 112 -3.94 11.07 -8.65
CA ALA A 112 -3.41 12.13 -7.79
C ALA A 112 -2.09 11.73 -7.15
N TYR A 113 -1.94 10.49 -6.67
CA TYR A 113 -0.65 10.00 -6.18
C TYR A 113 0.42 9.99 -7.27
N GLU A 114 0.08 9.52 -8.48
CA GLU A 114 1.01 9.54 -9.62
C GLU A 114 1.49 10.97 -9.91
N ALA A 115 0.59 11.94 -9.96
CA ALA A 115 0.93 13.35 -10.17
C ALA A 115 1.81 13.88 -9.02
N LEU A 116 1.45 13.67 -7.76
CA LEU A 116 2.22 14.12 -6.60
C LEU A 116 3.62 13.49 -6.57
N VAL A 117 3.76 12.21 -6.91
CA VAL A 117 5.05 11.51 -6.90
C VAL A 117 5.91 11.92 -8.11
N LEU A 118 5.34 11.98 -9.32
CA LEU A 118 6.10 12.25 -10.54
C LEU A 118 6.42 13.73 -10.73
N GLU A 119 5.48 14.63 -10.40
CA GLU A 119 5.62 16.05 -10.64
C GLU A 119 6.24 16.79 -9.45
N ARG A 120 5.86 16.41 -8.23
CA ARG A 120 6.30 17.07 -6.98
C ARG A 120 7.37 16.31 -6.21
N GLY A 121 7.65 15.07 -6.57
CA GLY A 121 8.61 14.23 -5.84
C GLY A 121 8.16 13.86 -4.42
N CYS A 122 6.85 13.88 -4.15
CA CYS A 122 6.25 13.64 -2.82
C CYS A 122 6.18 12.14 -2.48
N GLY A 123 7.19 11.39 -2.82
CA GLY A 123 7.29 9.96 -2.57
C GLY A 123 8.22 9.29 -3.56
N ARG A 124 8.23 7.97 -3.54
CA ARG A 124 9.03 7.14 -4.45
C ARG A 124 8.11 6.46 -5.45
N THR A 125 8.53 6.36 -6.70
CA THR A 125 7.80 5.57 -7.72
C THR A 125 7.65 4.10 -7.30
N ALA A 126 8.59 3.60 -6.48
CA ALA A 126 8.56 2.26 -5.89
C ALA A 126 7.72 2.17 -4.61
N ALA A 127 7.06 3.26 -4.19
CA ALA A 127 6.22 3.25 -3.00
C ALA A 127 5.08 2.22 -3.13
N ARG A 128 4.70 1.65 -2.00
CA ARG A 128 3.74 0.57 -1.89
C ARG A 128 2.37 1.09 -1.53
N LEU A 129 1.34 0.52 -2.14
CA LEU A 129 -0.05 0.91 -1.98
C LEU A 129 -0.75 0.02 -0.97
N SER A 130 -1.57 0.61 -0.11
CA SER A 130 -2.48 -0.09 0.79
C SER A 130 -3.74 0.74 1.00
N CYS A 131 -4.87 0.05 1.18
CA CYS A 131 -6.12 0.69 1.57
C CYS A 131 -6.31 0.67 3.09
N THR A 132 -7.24 1.50 3.57
CA THR A 132 -7.66 1.55 4.97
C THR A 132 -9.19 1.46 5.08
N GLU A 133 -9.69 0.86 6.16
CA GLU A 133 -11.12 0.89 6.51
C GLU A 133 -11.53 2.16 7.26
N PHE A 134 -10.57 2.99 7.57
CA PHE A 134 -10.73 4.24 8.32
C PHE A 134 -10.34 5.42 7.43
N ASP A 135 -10.99 6.54 7.66
CA ASP A 135 -10.63 7.82 7.07
C ASP A 135 -9.53 8.54 7.86
N LEU A 136 -9.02 9.64 7.33
CA LEU A 136 -7.96 10.42 7.97
C LEU A 136 -8.39 10.97 9.34
N GLU A 137 -9.66 11.34 9.48
CA GLU A 137 -10.17 11.90 10.73
C GLU A 137 -10.18 10.87 11.86
N ILE A 138 -10.63 9.63 11.56
CA ILE A 138 -10.56 8.51 12.50
C ILE A 138 -9.11 8.20 12.89
N LEU A 139 -8.21 8.23 11.91
CA LEU A 139 -6.77 8.03 12.16
C LEU A 139 -6.22 9.08 13.13
N LEU A 140 -6.49 10.37 12.88
CA LEU A 140 -6.04 11.48 13.72
C LEU A 140 -6.61 11.40 15.13
N GLN A 141 -7.91 11.12 15.27
CA GLN A 141 -8.56 10.92 16.58
C GLN A 141 -7.94 9.76 17.35
N SER A 142 -7.64 8.66 16.66
CA SER A 142 -7.01 7.48 17.26
C SER A 142 -5.56 7.75 17.68
N CYS A 143 -4.82 8.54 16.92
CA CYS A 143 -3.49 9.00 17.29
C CYS A 143 -3.51 9.92 18.52
N GLY A 144 -4.53 10.78 18.63
CA GLY A 144 -4.73 11.63 19.81
C GLY A 144 -4.99 10.82 21.09
N LYS A 145 -5.60 9.64 20.96
CA LYS A 145 -5.83 8.71 22.10
C LYS A 145 -4.61 7.81 22.39
N THR A 146 -3.83 7.47 21.36
CA THR A 146 -2.73 6.52 21.46
C THR A 146 -1.51 7.05 20.71
N GLU A 147 -0.59 7.67 21.42
CA GLU A 147 0.63 8.29 20.85
C GLU A 147 1.48 7.30 20.02
N THR A 148 1.49 6.02 20.38
CA THR A 148 2.26 4.99 19.68
C THR A 148 1.55 4.41 18.43
N LEU A 149 0.35 4.90 18.07
CA LEU A 149 -0.39 4.37 16.92
C LEU A 149 0.33 4.60 15.59
N PRO A 150 0.96 5.76 15.32
CA PRO A 150 1.72 5.97 14.08
C PRO A 150 2.87 4.96 13.90
N ASP A 151 3.59 4.62 14.98
CA ASP A 151 4.65 3.61 14.94
C ASP A 151 4.11 2.22 14.63
N LYS A 152 3.00 1.83 15.28
CA LYS A 152 2.32 0.56 15.02
C LYS A 152 1.79 0.47 13.59
N LEU A 153 1.29 1.59 13.04
CA LEU A 153 0.87 1.66 11.65
C LEU A 153 2.04 1.41 10.71
N LEU A 154 3.17 2.10 10.90
CA LEU A 154 4.36 1.90 10.09
C LEU A 154 4.91 0.47 10.21
N ASP A 155 4.91 -0.12 11.40
CA ASP A 155 5.37 -1.50 11.60
C ASP A 155 4.46 -2.50 10.88
N LYS A 156 3.16 -2.28 10.85
CA LYS A 156 2.22 -3.10 10.07
C LYS A 156 2.45 -2.96 8.57
N LEU A 157 2.68 -1.75 8.08
CA LEU A 157 3.03 -1.50 6.69
C LEU A 157 4.32 -2.22 6.30
N LYS A 158 5.36 -2.13 7.12
CA LYS A 158 6.63 -2.86 6.91
C LYS A 158 6.41 -4.38 6.87
N ALA A 159 5.70 -4.93 7.84
CA ALA A 159 5.43 -6.37 7.94
C ALA A 159 4.59 -6.89 6.75
N GLY A 160 3.61 -6.10 6.28
CA GLY A 160 2.75 -6.43 5.14
C GLY A 160 3.32 -6.07 3.78
N SER A 161 4.48 -5.43 3.72
CA SER A 161 5.02 -4.80 2.51
C SER A 161 5.20 -5.74 1.32
N ALA A 162 5.46 -7.04 1.55
CA ALA A 162 5.61 -8.02 0.48
C ALA A 162 4.32 -8.26 -0.32
N ALA A 163 3.15 -8.09 0.31
CA ALA A 163 1.84 -8.25 -0.32
C ALA A 163 1.31 -6.95 -0.97
N MET A 164 1.99 -5.83 -0.77
CA MET A 164 1.56 -4.53 -1.30
C MET A 164 2.10 -4.32 -2.71
N PRO A 165 1.26 -4.00 -3.70
CA PRO A 165 1.72 -3.60 -5.02
C PRO A 165 2.44 -2.26 -4.94
N ARG A 166 3.26 -1.98 -5.96
CA ARG A 166 3.98 -0.72 -6.09
C ARG A 166 3.24 0.23 -7.01
N LEU A 167 3.39 1.54 -6.78
CA LEU A 167 2.71 2.57 -7.57
C LEU A 167 2.99 2.43 -9.07
N TYR A 168 4.20 2.10 -9.47
CA TYR A 168 4.57 1.95 -10.89
C TYR A 168 4.15 0.60 -11.51
N ALA A 169 3.64 -0.35 -10.73
CA ALA A 169 3.13 -1.61 -11.26
C ALA A 169 1.77 -1.36 -11.91
N HIS A 170 1.80 -0.88 -13.15
CA HIS A 170 0.61 -0.55 -13.95
C HIS A 170 -0.12 -1.80 -14.45
N GLU A 171 -0.51 -2.67 -13.57
CA GLU A 171 -1.44 -3.74 -13.90
C GLU A 171 -2.85 -3.14 -14.05
N GLU A 172 -3.67 -3.73 -14.92
CA GLU A 172 -5.06 -3.31 -15.15
C GLU A 172 -5.91 -3.42 -13.88
N SER A 173 -5.46 -4.25 -12.95
CA SER A 173 -6.06 -4.39 -11.62
C SER A 173 -5.00 -4.78 -10.59
N MET A 174 -5.18 -4.33 -9.37
CA MET A 174 -4.31 -4.63 -8.24
C MET A 174 -5.14 -5.04 -7.03
N LEU A 175 -4.74 -6.13 -6.36
CA LEU A 175 -5.27 -6.44 -5.04
C LEU A 175 -4.45 -5.68 -3.98
N LEU A 176 -5.14 -4.86 -3.21
CA LEU A 176 -4.56 -4.03 -2.16
C LEU A 176 -4.89 -4.64 -0.79
N PRO A 177 -3.93 -4.80 0.11
CA PRO A 177 -4.22 -5.14 1.49
C PRO A 177 -4.96 -3.98 2.16
N VAL A 178 -5.86 -4.30 3.05
CA VAL A 178 -6.68 -3.34 3.78
C VAL A 178 -6.27 -3.34 5.26
N LEU A 179 -5.97 -2.16 5.77
CA LEU A 179 -5.68 -1.95 7.19
C LEU A 179 -6.94 -1.53 7.93
N CYS A 180 -7.11 -2.02 9.15
CA CYS A 180 -8.23 -1.66 10.02
C CYS A 180 -7.76 -1.30 11.43
N LEU A 181 -8.57 -0.48 12.10
CA LEU A 181 -8.45 -0.11 13.50
C LEU A 181 -9.61 -0.76 14.25
N PRO A 182 -9.43 -1.93 14.86
CA PRO A 182 -10.52 -2.62 15.54
C PRO A 182 -10.95 -1.86 16.80
N GLU A 183 -12.23 -1.55 16.91
CA GLU A 183 -12.82 -0.84 18.07
C GLU A 183 -12.55 -1.55 19.41
N ALA A 184 -12.59 -2.89 19.40
CA ALA A 184 -12.36 -3.70 20.58
C ALA A 184 -10.89 -3.70 21.09
N GLN A 185 -9.95 -3.15 20.33
CA GLN A 185 -8.52 -3.14 20.65
C GLN A 185 -7.93 -1.77 20.34
N GLU A 186 -8.23 -0.79 21.20
CA GLU A 186 -7.71 0.57 21.03
C GLU A 186 -6.19 0.61 20.81
N GLY A 187 -5.78 1.41 19.85
CA GLY A 187 -4.37 1.57 19.50
C GLY A 187 -3.70 0.37 18.84
N LYS A 188 -4.47 -0.56 18.25
CA LYS A 188 -3.95 -1.68 17.47
C LYS A 188 -4.30 -1.51 16.00
N VAL A 189 -3.30 -1.66 15.13
CA VAL A 189 -3.47 -1.71 13.69
C VAL A 189 -3.45 -3.18 13.25
N MET A 190 -4.41 -3.59 12.45
CA MET A 190 -4.50 -4.95 11.89
C MET A 190 -4.58 -4.90 10.37
N VAL A 191 -4.14 -5.98 9.73
CA VAL A 191 -4.47 -6.24 8.33
C VAL A 191 -5.79 -7.00 8.31
N SER A 192 -6.78 -6.48 7.58
CA SER A 192 -8.05 -7.15 7.37
C SER A 192 -7.83 -8.45 6.58
N GLY A 193 -8.65 -9.46 6.85
CA GLY A 193 -8.71 -10.67 6.02
C GLY A 193 -9.29 -10.39 4.62
N SER A 194 -10.03 -9.29 4.48
CA SER A 194 -10.56 -8.81 3.20
C SER A 194 -9.57 -7.87 2.52
N GLY A 195 -9.45 -7.98 1.19
CA GLY A 195 -8.68 -7.08 0.35
C GLY A 195 -9.55 -6.05 -0.36
N ALA A 196 -8.91 -5.11 -1.02
CA ALA A 196 -9.56 -4.17 -1.94
C ALA A 196 -9.00 -4.40 -3.35
N LEU A 197 -9.89 -4.64 -4.30
CA LEU A 197 -9.54 -4.73 -5.72
C LEU A 197 -9.59 -3.33 -6.31
N TYR A 198 -8.45 -2.82 -6.72
CA TYR A 198 -8.34 -1.61 -7.51
C TYR A 198 -8.37 -1.95 -8.99
N VAL A 199 -9.19 -1.26 -9.76
CA VAL A 199 -9.28 -1.37 -11.21
C VAL A 199 -8.80 -0.07 -11.84
N ARG A 200 -8.12 -0.14 -12.97
CA ARG A 200 -7.53 1.01 -13.67
C ARG A 200 -8.54 2.12 -14.03
N SER A 201 -9.82 1.79 -14.10
CA SER A 201 -10.89 2.79 -14.24
C SER A 201 -11.04 3.74 -13.04
N GLY A 202 -10.29 3.51 -11.98
CA GLY A 202 -10.33 4.28 -10.73
C GLY A 202 -11.22 3.68 -9.66
N ALA A 203 -12.02 2.65 -9.99
CA ALA A 203 -12.91 2.01 -9.02
C ALA A 203 -12.14 1.14 -8.03
N VAL A 204 -12.50 1.24 -6.76
CA VAL A 204 -12.01 0.37 -5.69
C VAL A 204 -13.17 -0.49 -5.21
N GLN A 205 -13.05 -1.79 -5.36
CA GLN A 205 -14.05 -2.75 -4.87
C GLN A 205 -13.52 -3.47 -3.64
N ARG A 206 -14.27 -3.43 -2.55
CA ARG A 206 -13.97 -4.28 -1.40
C ARG A 206 -14.37 -5.71 -1.68
N LEU A 207 -13.45 -6.63 -1.45
CA LEU A 207 -13.68 -8.06 -1.50
C LEU A 207 -13.92 -8.60 -0.09
N THR A 208 -14.75 -9.63 0.04
CA THR A 208 -14.84 -10.41 1.27
C THR A 208 -13.55 -11.21 1.48
N GLU A 209 -13.35 -11.78 2.68
CA GLU A 209 -12.19 -12.65 2.96
C GLU A 209 -12.10 -13.82 1.97
N ASN A 210 -13.23 -14.49 1.72
CA ASN A 210 -13.27 -15.60 0.78
C ASN A 210 -13.00 -15.17 -0.67
N GLU A 211 -13.52 -14.03 -1.11
CA GLU A 211 -13.23 -13.49 -2.46
C GLU A 211 -11.78 -13.07 -2.60
N THR A 212 -11.18 -12.50 -1.54
CA THR A 212 -9.76 -12.17 -1.50
C THR A 212 -8.90 -13.42 -1.66
N GLU A 213 -9.21 -14.47 -0.91
CA GLU A 213 -8.50 -15.75 -1.01
C GLU A 213 -8.71 -16.41 -2.38
N ALA A 214 -9.91 -16.29 -2.98
CA ALA A 214 -10.20 -16.79 -4.30
C ALA A 214 -9.43 -16.01 -5.38
N PHE A 215 -9.35 -14.68 -5.28
CA PHE A 215 -8.54 -13.86 -6.18
C PHE A 215 -7.06 -14.30 -6.14
N LEU A 216 -6.49 -14.44 -4.94
CA LEU A 216 -5.11 -14.86 -4.75
C LEU A 216 -4.87 -16.31 -5.23
N LEU A 217 -5.88 -17.17 -5.13
CA LEU A 217 -5.83 -18.55 -5.66
C LEU A 217 -5.78 -18.54 -7.18
N LEU A 218 -6.67 -17.75 -7.82
CA LEU A 218 -6.80 -17.64 -9.27
C LEU A 218 -5.59 -17.01 -9.94
N THR A 219 -4.96 -16.04 -9.28
CA THR A 219 -3.72 -15.40 -9.76
C THR A 219 -2.46 -16.21 -9.49
N GLY A 220 -2.60 -17.40 -8.88
CA GLY A 220 -1.45 -18.26 -8.58
C GLY A 220 -0.48 -17.66 -7.55
N THR A 221 -0.92 -16.68 -6.76
CA THR A 221 -0.08 -16.06 -5.73
C THR A 221 0.36 -17.10 -4.71
N PRO A 222 1.67 -17.28 -4.45
CA PRO A 222 2.17 -18.30 -3.54
C PRO A 222 1.61 -18.16 -2.12
N GLY A 223 1.34 -19.28 -1.47
CA GLY A 223 0.92 -19.32 -0.08
C GLY A 223 -0.26 -20.25 0.19
N LYS A 224 -0.47 -20.55 1.46
CA LYS A 224 -1.62 -21.28 1.94
C LYS A 224 -2.84 -20.39 1.90
N ARG A 225 -3.94 -20.84 1.28
CA ARG A 225 -5.22 -20.14 1.22
C ARG A 225 -6.21 -20.77 2.18
N THR A 226 -7.00 -19.96 2.84
CA THR A 226 -7.96 -20.44 3.84
C THR A 226 -9.34 -19.88 3.51
N PHE A 227 -10.29 -20.78 3.30
CA PHE A 227 -11.66 -20.47 2.98
C PHE A 227 -12.60 -20.89 4.12
N TRP A 228 -13.64 -20.13 4.32
CA TRP A 228 -14.78 -20.50 5.17
C TRP A 228 -15.91 -20.96 4.25
N LEU A 229 -16.07 -22.27 4.09
CA LEU A 229 -17.05 -22.90 3.22
C LEU A 229 -18.02 -23.70 4.08
N GLN A 230 -19.31 -23.40 3.96
CA GLN A 230 -20.37 -24.04 4.76
C GLN A 230 -20.08 -24.05 6.28
N GLY A 231 -19.55 -22.93 6.81
CA GLY A 231 -19.22 -22.79 8.23
C GLY A 231 -17.98 -23.59 8.67
N LYS A 232 -17.27 -24.25 7.75
CA LYS A 232 -16.04 -24.98 8.03
C LYS A 232 -14.85 -24.34 7.36
N ARG A 233 -13.70 -24.45 8.03
CA ARG A 233 -12.43 -23.95 7.50
C ARG A 233 -11.81 -24.96 6.56
N VAL A 234 -11.63 -24.58 5.30
CA VAL A 234 -10.92 -25.35 4.28
C VAL A 234 -9.60 -24.66 3.97
N ALA A 235 -8.49 -25.40 4.06
CA ALA A 235 -7.18 -24.83 3.77
C ALA A 235 -6.57 -25.51 2.54
N ILE A 236 -6.27 -24.69 1.52
CA ILE A 236 -5.64 -25.12 0.27
C ILE A 236 -4.17 -24.73 0.30
N ARG A 237 -3.29 -25.69 0.10
CA ARG A 237 -1.85 -25.48 0.05
C ARG A 237 -1.38 -25.08 -1.36
N ARG A 238 -1.96 -25.71 -2.37
CA ARG A 238 -1.59 -25.51 -3.77
C ARG A 238 -2.83 -25.68 -4.63
N CYS A 239 -2.95 -24.83 -5.63
CA CYS A 239 -3.96 -24.98 -6.67
C CYS A 239 -3.33 -24.74 -8.04
N THR A 240 -3.70 -25.55 -9.01
CA THR A 240 -3.40 -25.30 -10.42
C THR A 240 -4.69 -24.89 -11.10
N VAL A 241 -4.67 -23.68 -11.64
CA VAL A 241 -5.80 -23.14 -12.40
C VAL A 241 -5.54 -23.38 -13.88
N SER A 242 -6.48 -24.02 -14.55
CA SER A 242 -6.42 -24.21 -16.00
C SER A 242 -7.70 -23.72 -16.66
N VAL A 243 -7.55 -23.04 -17.79
CA VAL A 243 -8.66 -22.46 -18.53
C VAL A 243 -8.74 -23.12 -19.91
N ALA A 244 -9.91 -23.63 -20.27
CA ALA A 244 -10.19 -24.11 -21.58
C ALA A 244 -11.25 -23.24 -22.26
N LEU A 245 -10.90 -22.65 -23.42
CA LEU A 245 -11.82 -21.86 -24.23
C LEU A 245 -12.41 -22.73 -25.36
N ARG A 246 -13.73 -22.82 -25.42
CA ARG A 246 -14.45 -23.47 -26.54
C ARG A 246 -15.51 -22.50 -27.04
N LYS A 247 -15.34 -22.03 -28.29
CA LYS A 247 -16.22 -21.00 -28.88
C LYS A 247 -16.32 -19.77 -27.97
N GLN A 248 -17.49 -19.54 -27.37
CA GLN A 248 -17.77 -18.42 -26.47
C GLN A 248 -17.82 -18.82 -24.99
N THR A 249 -17.43 -20.07 -24.67
CA THR A 249 -17.50 -20.59 -23.30
C THR A 249 -16.10 -20.80 -22.76
N ALA A 250 -15.80 -20.17 -21.63
CA ALA A 250 -14.60 -20.45 -20.84
C ALA A 250 -14.95 -21.48 -19.76
N THR A 251 -14.19 -22.56 -19.70
CA THR A 251 -14.29 -23.54 -18.63
C THR A 251 -13.08 -23.40 -17.71
N LEU A 252 -13.33 -23.12 -16.45
CA LEU A 252 -12.32 -23.04 -15.40
C LEU A 252 -12.22 -24.41 -14.71
N ARG A 253 -11.01 -24.93 -14.60
CA ARG A 253 -10.73 -26.15 -13.83
C ARG A 253 -9.73 -25.80 -12.73
N LEU A 254 -10.08 -26.17 -11.50
CA LEU A 254 -9.27 -26.01 -10.31
C LEU A 254 -8.78 -27.39 -9.86
N ASP A 255 -7.47 -27.60 -9.81
CA ASP A 255 -6.87 -28.80 -9.23
C ASP A 255 -6.17 -28.39 -7.94
N CYS A 256 -6.86 -28.62 -6.81
CA CYS A 256 -6.49 -28.11 -5.49
C CYS A 256 -6.00 -29.23 -4.58
N GLN A 257 -4.87 -28.97 -3.89
CA GLN A 257 -4.35 -29.83 -2.84
C GLN A 257 -4.59 -29.17 -1.47
N THR A 258 -5.25 -29.88 -0.58
CA THR A 258 -5.46 -29.41 0.79
C THR A 258 -4.17 -29.34 1.58
N ALA A 259 -4.13 -28.46 2.58
CA ALA A 259 -3.00 -28.38 3.49
C ALA A 259 -2.95 -29.64 4.37
N TYR A 260 -1.72 -30.04 4.75
CA TYR A 260 -1.50 -31.19 5.62
C TYR A 260 -2.28 -31.04 6.94
N GLY A 261 -2.93 -32.14 7.36
CA GLY A 261 -3.76 -32.14 8.57
C GLY A 261 -5.14 -31.49 8.43
N THR A 262 -5.51 -31.04 7.24
CA THR A 262 -6.85 -30.49 6.96
C THR A 262 -7.69 -31.55 6.26
N PRO A 263 -8.97 -31.76 6.66
CA PRO A 263 -9.86 -32.68 5.97
C PRO A 263 -10.06 -32.24 4.52
N GLN A 264 -10.23 -33.22 3.64
CA GLN A 264 -10.58 -32.92 2.24
C GLN A 264 -11.98 -32.27 2.20
N PRO A 265 -12.17 -31.26 1.33
CA PRO A 265 -13.48 -30.64 1.16
C PRO A 265 -14.47 -31.67 0.58
N ASP A 266 -15.68 -31.65 1.07
CA ASP A 266 -16.79 -32.43 0.52
C ASP A 266 -17.30 -31.84 -0.81
N ALA A 267 -18.19 -32.55 -1.51
CA ALA A 267 -18.69 -32.12 -2.80
C ALA A 267 -19.38 -30.75 -2.76
N ALA A 268 -20.09 -30.44 -1.68
CA ALA A 268 -20.80 -29.18 -1.52
C ALA A 268 -19.82 -28.01 -1.27
N GLN A 269 -18.74 -28.24 -0.51
CA GLN A 269 -17.66 -27.27 -0.32
C GLN A 269 -16.88 -27.03 -1.61
N CYS A 270 -16.62 -28.08 -2.40
CA CYS A 270 -16.02 -27.93 -3.72
C CYS A 270 -16.88 -27.08 -4.66
N GLN A 271 -18.19 -27.36 -4.70
CA GLN A 271 -19.12 -26.55 -5.50
C GLN A 271 -19.14 -25.08 -5.05
N GLN A 272 -19.20 -24.81 -3.73
CA GLN A 272 -19.16 -23.45 -3.22
C GLN A 272 -17.86 -22.73 -3.58
N LEU A 273 -16.71 -23.41 -3.54
CA LEU A 273 -15.42 -22.85 -3.96
C LEU A 273 -15.42 -22.52 -5.46
N GLU A 274 -15.98 -23.40 -6.30
CA GLU A 274 -16.11 -23.17 -7.74
C GLU A 274 -16.99 -21.95 -8.02
N GLU A 275 -18.17 -21.87 -7.38
CA GLU A 275 -19.08 -20.72 -7.50
C GLU A 275 -18.41 -19.40 -7.07
N LEU A 276 -17.66 -19.44 -5.97
CA LEU A 276 -16.90 -18.28 -5.46
C LEU A 276 -15.84 -17.84 -6.48
N CYS A 277 -15.03 -18.75 -6.98
CA CYS A 277 -14.00 -18.45 -7.99
C CYS A 277 -14.62 -17.90 -9.28
N LEU A 278 -15.71 -18.49 -9.75
CA LEU A 278 -16.44 -17.98 -10.92
C LEU A 278 -17.05 -16.60 -10.66
N GLY A 279 -17.54 -16.35 -9.45
CA GLY A 279 -18.04 -15.05 -9.02
C GLY A 279 -16.96 -13.97 -9.14
N VAL A 280 -15.77 -14.24 -8.60
CA VAL A 280 -14.63 -13.33 -8.67
C VAL A 280 -14.21 -13.05 -10.12
N VAL A 281 -14.09 -14.09 -10.95
CA VAL A 281 -13.73 -13.91 -12.38
C VAL A 281 -14.78 -13.06 -13.11
N ARG A 282 -16.06 -13.30 -12.87
CA ARG A 282 -17.16 -12.51 -13.50
C ARG A 282 -17.14 -11.06 -13.03
N SER A 283 -16.98 -10.83 -11.74
CA SER A 283 -16.89 -9.47 -11.17
C SER A 283 -15.71 -8.70 -11.78
N CYS A 284 -14.53 -9.31 -11.84
CA CYS A 284 -13.36 -8.71 -12.47
C CYS A 284 -13.61 -8.41 -13.95
N TRP A 285 -14.19 -9.36 -14.70
CA TRP A 285 -14.51 -9.18 -16.11
C TRP A 285 -15.49 -8.03 -16.37
N GLN A 286 -16.54 -7.92 -15.55
CA GLN A 286 -17.52 -6.82 -15.66
C GLN A 286 -16.89 -5.46 -15.44
N GLN A 287 -15.81 -5.39 -14.65
CA GLN A 287 -15.04 -4.18 -14.40
C GLN A 287 -13.91 -3.94 -15.42
N GLY A 288 -13.86 -4.75 -16.48
CA GLY A 288 -12.86 -4.62 -17.55
C GLY A 288 -11.55 -5.36 -17.29
N THR A 289 -11.41 -6.04 -16.15
CA THR A 289 -10.21 -6.79 -15.78
C THR A 289 -10.26 -8.23 -16.28
N ASP A 290 -9.27 -8.61 -17.07
CA ASP A 290 -9.09 -9.98 -17.55
C ASP A 290 -8.16 -10.79 -16.62
N LEU A 291 -8.69 -11.20 -15.47
CA LEU A 291 -7.94 -11.89 -14.41
C LEU A 291 -7.24 -13.16 -14.88
N LEU A 292 -7.77 -13.84 -15.89
CA LEU A 292 -7.27 -15.13 -16.39
C LEU A 292 -6.65 -15.03 -17.78
N HIS A 293 -6.36 -13.81 -18.26
CA HIS A 293 -5.81 -13.56 -19.60
C HIS A 293 -6.61 -14.23 -20.74
N LEU A 294 -7.95 -14.24 -20.61
CA LEU A 294 -8.85 -14.92 -21.55
C LEU A 294 -8.78 -14.31 -22.94
N ARG A 295 -8.54 -12.99 -23.03
CA ARG A 295 -8.41 -12.27 -24.31
C ARG A 295 -7.17 -12.74 -25.07
N GLU A 296 -6.04 -12.91 -24.40
CA GLU A 296 -4.79 -13.40 -24.99
C GLU A 296 -4.96 -14.86 -25.48
N HIS A 297 -5.61 -15.71 -24.70
CA HIS A 297 -5.91 -17.08 -25.08
C HIS A 297 -6.85 -17.17 -26.29
N SER A 298 -7.72 -16.19 -26.51
CA SER A 298 -8.59 -16.14 -27.70
C SER A 298 -7.82 -15.75 -28.96
N LEU A 299 -6.86 -14.83 -28.87
CA LEU A 299 -6.03 -14.36 -29.98
C LEU A 299 -5.07 -15.44 -30.50
N LEU A 300 -4.53 -16.27 -29.62
CA LEU A 300 -3.62 -17.38 -29.98
C LEU A 300 -4.30 -18.50 -30.75
N ARG A 301 -5.64 -18.53 -30.82
CA ARG A 301 -6.42 -19.56 -31.57
C ARG A 301 -6.92 -19.11 -32.95
N THR A 302 -6.76 -17.85 -33.29
CA THR A 302 -7.16 -17.25 -34.58
C THR A 302 -6.01 -17.06 -35.56
N GLY A 303 -4.78 -17.50 -35.18
CA GLY A 303 -3.57 -17.47 -35.99
C GLY A 303 -3.28 -18.79 -36.73
#